data_efb2fce85188ddf987ad8b56dfbb5b30
#
_entry.id   efb2fce85188ddf987ad8b56dfbb5b30
#
_cell.length_a   1.000
_cell.length_b   1.000
_cell.length_c   1.000
_cell.angle_alpha   90.00
_cell.angle_beta   90.00
_cell.angle_gamma   90.00
#
_symmetry.space_group_name_H-M   'P 1'
#
loop_
_entity.id
_entity.type
_entity.pdbx_description
1 polymer ?
#
loop_
_entity_poly.entity_id
_entity_poly.type
_entity_poly.pdbx_seq_one_letter_code
_entity_poly.pdbx_strand_id
1 'polypeptide(L)'
;MRFVSIRKVLTAVLLVIAIGAGTATGRAEAVKDLPRPTNYVSDFANVLSPETKQEINQLCGQVDHQAHAQIAIVTIKTLDDVPIQDFSVQLWDSWKIGQKDRGVLILLAVQDHKRWITTGYGLEAILPDARVGDIGRQMVPYLRSGDYDDAVSLAVGQISKIIANDAGVTLQPLSRRGPPQRQAVRLSLGQLIVFAIVIFLVILFLARAGGSGLLGFLLGMFLGGGGRGGWGGGGGFGGGGGSGGGFGGFGGGSTGGGGAGGDW
;
A
#
# COMPACT_ATOMS: atom_id res chain seq x y z
N MET A 1 -32.52 40.24 28.15
CA MET A 1 -31.39 39.62 27.45
C MET A 1 -30.67 38.71 28.41
N ARG A 2 -30.74 37.38 28.21
CA ARG A 2 -30.10 36.38 29.11
C ARG A 2 -28.65 36.23 28.69
N PHE A 3 -27.71 36.66 29.52
CA PHE A 3 -26.29 36.39 29.37
C PHE A 3 -26.06 34.88 29.55
N VAL A 4 -25.88 34.19 28.45
CA VAL A 4 -25.40 32.78 28.49
C VAL A 4 -23.99 32.85 29.03
N SER A 5 -23.77 32.28 30.23
CA SER A 5 -22.49 32.30 30.91
C SER A 5 -21.40 31.70 30.02
N ILE A 6 -20.37 32.47 29.73
CA ILE A 6 -19.18 32.07 28.94
C ILE A 6 -18.61 30.71 29.41
N ARG A 7 -18.73 30.42 30.73
CA ARG A 7 -18.33 29.11 31.29
C ARG A 7 -19.11 27.93 30.69
N LYS A 8 -20.44 28.08 30.42
CA LYS A 8 -21.24 27.01 29.82
C LYS A 8 -20.90 26.78 28.34
N VAL A 9 -20.51 27.82 27.62
CA VAL A 9 -20.05 27.71 26.24
C VAL A 9 -18.66 27.05 26.19
N LEU A 10 -17.77 27.42 27.11
CA LEU A 10 -16.43 26.84 27.18
C LEU A 10 -16.47 25.34 27.53
N THR A 11 -17.35 24.95 28.48
CA THR A 11 -17.53 23.54 28.83
C THR A 11 -18.16 22.72 27.70
N ALA A 12 -19.09 23.32 26.94
CA ALA A 12 -19.67 22.64 25.77
C ALA A 12 -18.64 22.45 24.64
N VAL A 13 -17.79 23.43 24.39
CA VAL A 13 -16.70 23.34 23.40
C VAL A 13 -15.65 22.30 23.80
N LEU A 14 -15.27 22.27 25.09
CA LEU A 14 -14.35 21.25 25.62
C LEU A 14 -14.93 19.83 25.54
N LEU A 15 -16.24 19.67 25.75
CA LEU A 15 -16.91 18.39 25.63
C LEU A 15 -16.96 17.90 24.18
N VAL A 16 -17.18 18.81 23.21
CA VAL A 16 -17.17 18.47 21.79
C VAL A 16 -15.78 18.07 21.29
N ILE A 17 -14.73 18.72 21.81
CA ILE A 17 -13.34 18.36 21.46
C ILE A 17 -12.96 16.99 22.06
N ALA A 18 -13.44 16.65 23.26
CA ALA A 18 -13.17 15.36 23.90
C ALA A 18 -13.86 14.18 23.17
N ILE A 19 -15.00 14.40 22.51
CA ILE A 19 -15.71 13.36 21.75
C ILE A 19 -15.07 13.13 20.37
N GLY A 20 -14.32 14.12 19.84
CA GLY A 20 -13.62 14.01 18.55
C GLY A 20 -12.30 13.23 18.58
N ALA A 21 -11.75 12.94 19.75
CA ALA A 21 -10.55 12.13 19.93
C ALA A 21 -10.91 10.63 20.03
N GLY A 22 -11.72 10.13 19.09
CA GLY A 22 -11.89 8.71 18.87
C GLY A 22 -10.53 8.13 18.48
N THR A 23 -9.82 7.52 19.43
CA THR A 23 -8.68 6.68 19.15
C THR A 23 -9.15 5.58 18.21
N ALA A 24 -8.75 5.66 16.94
CA ALA A 24 -8.83 4.53 16.05
C ALA A 24 -7.91 3.46 16.66
N THR A 25 -8.46 2.65 17.57
CA THR A 25 -7.81 1.44 18.01
C THR A 25 -7.67 0.58 16.76
N GLY A 26 -6.47 0.51 16.22
CA GLY A 26 -6.11 -0.42 15.18
C GLY A 26 -6.45 -1.82 15.71
N ARG A 27 -7.56 -2.39 15.23
CA ARG A 27 -7.96 -3.73 15.61
C ARG A 27 -7.00 -4.68 14.92
N ALA A 28 -6.36 -5.57 15.69
CA ALA A 28 -5.56 -6.65 15.13
C ALA A 28 -6.31 -7.35 14.01
N GLU A 29 -5.63 -7.54 12.90
CA GLU A 29 -6.13 -8.37 11.82
C GLU A 29 -5.75 -9.82 12.13
N ALA A 30 -6.60 -10.53 12.91
CA ALA A 30 -6.37 -11.95 13.12
C ALA A 30 -6.54 -12.71 11.80
N VAL A 31 -5.70 -13.70 11.53
CA VAL A 31 -5.74 -14.50 10.28
C VAL A 31 -7.15 -15.01 9.94
N LYS A 32 -7.92 -15.39 10.97
CA LYS A 32 -9.32 -15.87 10.81
C LYS A 32 -10.30 -14.80 10.31
N ASP A 33 -9.96 -13.52 10.53
CA ASP A 33 -10.80 -12.38 10.16
C ASP A 33 -10.44 -11.84 8.76
N LEU A 34 -9.30 -12.31 8.20
CA LEU A 34 -8.90 -11.95 6.85
C LEU A 34 -9.80 -12.65 5.81
N PRO A 35 -10.32 -11.91 4.82
CA PRO A 35 -11.08 -12.53 3.74
C PRO A 35 -10.20 -13.49 2.94
N ARG A 36 -10.81 -14.51 2.35
CA ARG A 36 -10.09 -15.43 1.48
C ARG A 36 -9.51 -14.68 0.27
N PRO A 37 -8.31 -15.05 -0.16
CA PRO A 37 -7.66 -14.39 -1.29
C PRO A 37 -8.47 -14.58 -2.58
N THR A 38 -8.65 -13.50 -3.31
CA THR A 38 -9.28 -13.50 -4.64
C THR A 38 -8.25 -13.39 -5.75
N ASN A 39 -6.99 -13.11 -5.39
CA ASN A 39 -5.85 -12.95 -6.27
C ASN A 39 -4.56 -13.29 -5.50
N TYR A 40 -3.42 -13.26 -6.20
CA TYR A 40 -2.11 -13.46 -5.59
C TYR A 40 -1.72 -12.33 -4.65
N VAL A 41 -2.25 -11.11 -4.87
CA VAL A 41 -2.01 -9.93 -4.03
C VAL A 41 -3.24 -9.63 -3.18
N SER A 42 -3.07 -9.65 -1.87
CA SER A 42 -4.06 -9.28 -0.85
C SER A 42 -3.52 -8.10 -0.04
N ASP A 43 -3.91 -6.89 -0.44
CA ASP A 43 -3.40 -5.63 0.10
C ASP A 43 -4.39 -5.04 1.13
N PHE A 44 -4.40 -5.56 2.36
CA PHE A 44 -5.28 -5.09 3.44
C PHE A 44 -4.79 -3.79 4.09
N ALA A 45 -3.49 -3.53 4.03
CA ALA A 45 -2.93 -2.26 4.48
C ALA A 45 -3.21 -1.11 3.49
N ASN A 46 -3.61 -1.45 2.25
CA ASN A 46 -3.88 -0.51 1.18
C ASN A 46 -2.69 0.42 0.87
N VAL A 47 -1.51 -0.19 0.75
CA VAL A 47 -0.23 0.50 0.49
C VAL A 47 0.30 0.31 -0.93
N LEU A 48 -0.31 -0.60 -1.71
CA LEU A 48 0.09 -0.88 -3.09
C LEU A 48 -0.82 -0.15 -4.08
N SER A 49 -0.23 0.40 -5.13
CA SER A 49 -0.98 1.01 -6.22
C SER A 49 -1.77 -0.05 -7.02
N PRO A 50 -2.89 0.34 -7.64
CA PRO A 50 -3.67 -0.56 -8.49
C PRO A 50 -2.84 -1.17 -9.63
N GLU A 51 -1.94 -0.38 -10.20
CA GLU A 51 -1.05 -0.78 -11.30
C GLU A 51 -0.08 -1.85 -10.84
N THR A 52 0.58 -1.67 -9.69
CA THR A 52 1.47 -2.67 -9.11
C THR A 52 0.75 -3.96 -8.78
N LYS A 53 -0.45 -3.87 -8.19
CA LYS A 53 -1.29 -5.06 -7.93
C LYS A 53 -1.59 -5.82 -9.21
N GLN A 54 -1.91 -5.14 -10.30
CA GLN A 54 -2.21 -5.76 -11.57
C GLN A 54 -0.97 -6.43 -12.17
N GLU A 55 0.17 -5.75 -12.22
CA GLU A 55 1.42 -6.26 -12.77
C GLU A 55 1.92 -7.49 -11.99
N ILE A 56 1.89 -7.43 -10.66
CA ILE A 56 2.29 -8.54 -9.81
C ILE A 56 1.35 -9.73 -9.97
N ASN A 57 0.02 -9.51 -10.01
CA ASN A 57 -0.93 -10.59 -10.24
C ASN A 57 -0.70 -11.29 -11.60
N GLN A 58 -0.38 -10.54 -12.66
CA GLN A 58 -0.03 -11.11 -13.97
C GLN A 58 1.24 -11.97 -13.90
N LEU A 59 2.29 -11.47 -13.25
CA LEU A 59 3.53 -12.23 -13.11
C LEU A 59 3.34 -13.47 -12.25
N CYS A 60 2.65 -13.37 -11.12
CA CYS A 60 2.34 -14.51 -10.26
C CYS A 60 1.48 -15.55 -10.98
N GLY A 61 0.52 -15.11 -11.82
CA GLY A 61 -0.25 -15.98 -12.68
C GLY A 61 0.60 -16.74 -13.70
N GLN A 62 1.60 -16.09 -14.30
CA GLN A 62 2.56 -16.78 -15.19
C GLN A 62 3.39 -17.82 -14.42
N VAL A 63 3.86 -17.49 -13.21
CA VAL A 63 4.61 -18.43 -12.35
C VAL A 63 3.75 -19.65 -12.01
N ASP A 64 2.48 -19.44 -11.64
CA ASP A 64 1.56 -20.51 -11.29
C ASP A 64 1.29 -21.44 -12.49
N HIS A 65 0.98 -20.87 -13.65
CA HIS A 65 0.63 -21.66 -14.85
C HIS A 65 1.81 -22.32 -15.54
N GLN A 66 2.98 -21.66 -15.57
CA GLN A 66 4.13 -22.13 -16.34
C GLN A 66 5.16 -22.88 -15.49
N ALA A 67 5.37 -22.42 -14.25
CA ALA A 67 6.37 -23.00 -13.35
C ALA A 67 5.76 -23.84 -12.20
N HIS A 68 4.43 -23.95 -12.15
CA HIS A 68 3.70 -24.70 -11.14
C HIS A 68 4.14 -24.34 -9.71
N ALA A 69 4.29 -23.05 -9.43
CA ALA A 69 4.61 -22.51 -8.14
C ALA A 69 3.74 -21.28 -7.86
N GLN A 70 3.35 -21.06 -6.63
CA GLN A 70 2.46 -19.97 -6.24
C GLN A 70 3.16 -18.96 -5.36
N ILE A 71 2.98 -17.67 -5.67
CA ILE A 71 3.51 -16.57 -4.86
C ILE A 71 2.31 -15.79 -4.34
N ALA A 72 2.16 -15.73 -3.01
CA ALA A 72 1.18 -14.91 -2.32
C ALA A 72 1.84 -13.67 -1.74
N ILE A 73 1.25 -12.52 -1.94
CA ILE A 73 1.67 -11.26 -1.36
C ILE A 73 0.56 -10.75 -0.46
N VAL A 74 0.90 -10.50 0.81
CA VAL A 74 -0.06 -10.03 1.80
C VAL A 74 0.50 -8.82 2.54
N THR A 75 -0.26 -7.74 2.54
CA THR A 75 0.03 -6.59 3.39
C THR A 75 -1.07 -6.45 4.43
N ILE A 76 -0.68 -6.30 5.69
CA ILE A 76 -1.58 -6.06 6.82
C ILE A 76 -1.18 -4.79 7.55
N LYS A 77 -2.12 -4.22 8.30
CA LYS A 77 -1.84 -3.00 9.06
C LYS A 77 -0.95 -3.30 10.25
N THR A 78 -1.34 -4.26 11.09
CA THR A 78 -0.61 -4.61 12.31
C THR A 78 -0.80 -6.08 12.67
N LEU A 79 0.19 -6.62 13.36
CA LEU A 79 0.20 -7.99 13.91
C LEU A 79 -0.41 -8.06 15.31
N ASP A 80 -0.59 -6.90 15.99
CA ASP A 80 -1.09 -6.82 17.37
C ASP A 80 -0.36 -7.76 18.33
N ASP A 81 0.97 -7.61 18.38
CA ASP A 81 1.91 -8.39 19.20
C ASP A 81 2.07 -9.88 18.84
N VAL A 82 1.38 -10.39 17.82
CA VAL A 82 1.62 -11.74 17.32
C VAL A 82 2.97 -11.77 16.58
N PRO A 83 3.87 -12.74 16.85
CA PRO A 83 5.09 -12.89 16.08
C PRO A 83 4.78 -13.07 14.59
N ILE A 84 5.44 -12.30 13.72
CA ILE A 84 5.18 -12.32 12.27
C ILE A 84 5.37 -13.71 11.66
N GLN A 85 6.29 -14.50 12.21
CA GLN A 85 6.52 -15.88 11.79
C GLN A 85 5.28 -16.75 12.07
N ASP A 86 4.75 -16.67 13.28
CA ASP A 86 3.56 -17.45 13.68
C ASP A 86 2.34 -17.03 12.85
N PHE A 87 2.19 -15.72 12.62
CA PHE A 87 1.14 -15.19 11.75
C PHE A 87 1.27 -15.74 10.33
N SER A 88 2.51 -15.78 9.79
CA SER A 88 2.75 -16.26 8.42
C SER A 88 2.42 -17.75 8.27
N VAL A 89 2.75 -18.58 9.26
CA VAL A 89 2.42 -20.02 9.27
C VAL A 89 0.90 -20.22 9.33
N GLN A 90 0.22 -19.51 10.24
CA GLN A 90 -1.25 -19.58 10.35
C GLN A 90 -1.93 -19.15 9.05
N LEU A 91 -1.43 -18.09 8.42
CA LEU A 91 -1.94 -17.59 7.15
C LEU A 91 -1.72 -18.60 6.01
N TRP A 92 -0.52 -19.17 5.95
CA TRP A 92 -0.17 -20.23 5.00
C TRP A 92 -1.13 -21.41 5.09
N ASP A 93 -1.36 -21.89 6.30
CA ASP A 93 -2.24 -23.04 6.56
C ASP A 93 -3.71 -22.72 6.29
N SER A 94 -4.15 -21.51 6.62
CA SER A 94 -5.53 -21.06 6.39
C SER A 94 -5.85 -20.93 4.90
N TRP A 95 -4.93 -20.38 4.14
CA TRP A 95 -5.11 -20.09 2.71
C TRP A 95 -4.64 -21.21 1.81
N LYS A 96 -3.93 -22.21 2.36
CA LYS A 96 -3.37 -23.33 1.61
C LYS A 96 -2.44 -22.89 0.50
N ILE A 97 -1.51 -21.98 0.83
CA ILE A 97 -0.56 -21.39 -0.13
C ILE A 97 0.36 -22.47 -0.68
N GLY A 98 0.63 -22.41 -1.98
CA GLY A 98 1.49 -23.34 -2.69
C GLY A 98 0.74 -24.46 -3.41
N GLN A 99 1.32 -24.93 -4.48
CA GLN A 99 0.86 -26.11 -5.20
C GLN A 99 1.97 -27.19 -5.10
N LYS A 100 1.65 -28.36 -4.58
CA LYS A 100 2.63 -29.43 -4.33
C LYS A 100 3.87 -28.89 -3.57
N ASP A 101 3.63 -28.17 -2.48
CA ASP A 101 4.67 -27.55 -1.63
C ASP A 101 5.53 -26.45 -2.32
N ARG A 102 5.17 -26.05 -3.55
CA ARG A 102 5.86 -24.99 -4.29
C ARG A 102 5.12 -23.66 -4.11
N GLY A 103 5.32 -23.07 -2.96
CA GLY A 103 4.71 -21.80 -2.59
C GLY A 103 5.70 -20.81 -1.98
N VAL A 104 5.41 -19.53 -2.09
CA VAL A 104 6.10 -18.45 -1.39
C VAL A 104 5.04 -17.49 -0.85
N LEU A 105 5.20 -17.07 0.40
CA LEU A 105 4.40 -16.00 1.01
C LEU A 105 5.30 -14.82 1.35
N ILE A 106 4.98 -13.64 0.83
CA ILE A 106 5.58 -12.37 1.22
C ILE A 106 4.58 -11.64 2.10
N LEU A 107 4.90 -11.46 3.37
CA LEU A 107 4.07 -10.80 4.36
C LEU A 107 4.72 -9.48 4.82
N LEU A 108 3.94 -8.39 4.77
CA LEU A 108 4.34 -7.08 5.27
C LEU A 108 3.33 -6.61 6.33
N ALA A 109 3.81 -6.35 7.55
CA ALA A 109 3.05 -5.69 8.61
C ALA A 109 3.49 -4.22 8.69
N VAL A 110 2.68 -3.35 8.13
CA VAL A 110 3.09 -1.98 7.76
C VAL A 110 3.35 -1.11 9.00
N GLN A 111 2.47 -1.14 10.00
CA GLN A 111 2.61 -0.33 11.21
C GLN A 111 3.70 -0.86 12.16
N ASP A 112 3.92 -2.18 12.13
CA ASP A 112 4.95 -2.83 12.94
C ASP A 112 6.33 -2.76 12.29
N HIS A 113 6.41 -2.29 11.04
CA HIS A 113 7.64 -2.26 10.24
C HIS A 113 8.31 -3.63 10.16
N LYS A 114 7.50 -4.70 9.99
CA LYS A 114 7.99 -6.08 9.95
C LYS A 114 7.67 -6.74 8.62
N ARG A 115 8.63 -7.46 8.08
CA ARG A 115 8.50 -8.27 6.88
C ARG A 115 8.88 -9.72 7.14
N TRP A 116 8.23 -10.64 6.43
CA TRP A 116 8.56 -12.05 6.48
C TRP A 116 8.33 -12.68 5.10
N ILE A 117 9.26 -13.55 4.68
CA ILE A 117 9.12 -14.33 3.45
C ILE A 117 9.21 -15.79 3.84
N THR A 118 8.11 -16.54 3.63
CA THR A 118 8.03 -17.97 3.88
C THR A 118 8.16 -18.73 2.58
N THR A 119 8.91 -19.82 2.59
CA THR A 119 9.09 -20.73 1.44
C THR A 119 8.54 -22.11 1.79
N GLY A 120 7.80 -22.70 0.86
CA GLY A 120 7.35 -24.08 0.97
C GLY A 120 8.46 -25.06 0.65
N TYR A 121 8.37 -26.29 1.19
CA TYR A 121 9.38 -27.34 1.07
C TYR A 121 9.84 -27.61 -0.38
N GLY A 122 8.93 -27.55 -1.34
CA GLY A 122 9.23 -27.78 -2.75
C GLY A 122 10.11 -26.72 -3.42
N LEU A 123 10.36 -25.58 -2.75
CA LEU A 123 11.20 -24.50 -3.25
C LEU A 123 12.46 -24.26 -2.41
N GLU A 124 12.63 -24.92 -1.26
CA GLU A 124 13.75 -24.67 -0.34
C GLU A 124 15.13 -24.89 -1.01
N ALA A 125 15.21 -25.82 -1.95
CA ALA A 125 16.47 -26.10 -2.67
C ALA A 125 16.94 -24.89 -3.49
N ILE A 126 16.02 -24.07 -4.01
CA ILE A 126 16.32 -22.91 -4.87
C ILE A 126 16.10 -21.57 -4.15
N LEU A 127 15.26 -21.56 -3.13
CA LEU A 127 14.93 -20.40 -2.29
C LEU A 127 15.13 -20.74 -0.80
N PRO A 128 16.37 -21.07 -0.38
CA PRO A 128 16.67 -21.30 1.03
C PRO A 128 16.53 -19.99 1.82
N ASP A 129 16.37 -20.09 3.15
CA ASP A 129 16.17 -18.96 4.06
C ASP A 129 17.22 -17.84 3.89
N ALA A 130 18.47 -18.21 3.64
CA ALA A 130 19.53 -17.24 3.39
C ALA A 130 19.22 -16.36 2.16
N ARG A 131 18.76 -16.99 1.07
CA ARG A 131 18.45 -16.30 -0.18
C ARG A 131 17.21 -15.41 -0.04
N VAL A 132 16.15 -15.90 0.57
CA VAL A 132 14.95 -15.08 0.80
C VAL A 132 15.24 -13.96 1.81
N GLY A 133 16.14 -14.19 2.75
CA GLY A 133 16.67 -13.16 3.65
C GLY A 133 17.43 -12.05 2.92
N ASP A 134 18.26 -12.42 1.90
CA ASP A 134 18.94 -11.43 1.05
C ASP A 134 17.95 -10.60 0.25
N ILE A 135 16.92 -11.22 -0.34
CA ILE A 135 15.85 -10.53 -1.06
C ILE A 135 15.12 -9.58 -0.11
N GLY A 136 14.75 -10.06 1.08
CA GLY A 136 14.10 -9.25 2.10
C GLY A 136 14.95 -8.04 2.52
N ARG A 137 16.26 -8.19 2.67
CA ARG A 137 17.16 -7.06 2.97
C ARG A 137 17.19 -6.02 1.85
N GLN A 138 17.10 -6.44 0.59
CA GLN A 138 17.05 -5.52 -0.55
C GLN A 138 15.73 -4.72 -0.62
N MET A 139 14.65 -5.21 -0.02
CA MET A 139 13.40 -4.45 0.11
C MET A 139 13.52 -3.26 1.08
N VAL A 140 14.40 -3.36 2.11
CA VAL A 140 14.45 -2.42 3.24
C VAL A 140 14.59 -0.94 2.82
N PRO A 141 15.46 -0.56 1.88
CA PRO A 141 15.59 0.85 1.47
C PRO A 141 14.26 1.43 0.95
N TYR A 142 13.51 0.65 0.16
CA TYR A 142 12.21 1.04 -0.39
C TYR A 142 11.13 1.08 0.70
N LEU A 143 11.09 0.08 1.58
CA LEU A 143 10.15 0.04 2.70
C LEU A 143 10.35 1.24 3.65
N ARG A 144 11.60 1.61 3.94
CA ARG A 144 11.93 2.80 4.75
C ARG A 144 11.51 4.11 4.10
N SER A 145 11.52 4.19 2.79
CA SER A 145 11.04 5.36 2.05
C SER A 145 9.52 5.39 1.84
N GLY A 146 8.82 4.33 2.27
CA GLY A 146 7.38 4.17 2.03
C GLY A 146 7.03 3.74 0.62
N ASP A 147 8.02 3.33 -0.17
CA ASP A 147 7.84 2.84 -1.54
C ASP A 147 7.57 1.33 -1.52
N TYR A 148 6.36 0.97 -1.12
CA TYR A 148 5.93 -0.43 -1.04
C TYR A 148 5.81 -1.07 -2.42
N ASP A 149 5.47 -0.30 -3.44
CA ASP A 149 5.35 -0.76 -4.82
C ASP A 149 6.67 -1.33 -5.33
N ASP A 150 7.75 -0.57 -5.23
CA ASP A 150 9.07 -1.00 -5.68
C ASP A 150 9.64 -2.09 -4.78
N ALA A 151 9.39 -2.04 -3.46
CA ALA A 151 9.81 -3.08 -2.53
C ALA A 151 9.24 -4.46 -2.90
N VAL A 152 7.92 -4.52 -3.13
CA VAL A 152 7.24 -5.78 -3.46
C VAL A 152 7.58 -6.24 -4.87
N SER A 153 7.62 -5.31 -5.83
CA SER A 153 7.98 -5.62 -7.23
C SER A 153 9.39 -6.20 -7.34
N LEU A 154 10.35 -5.67 -6.56
CA LEU A 154 11.72 -6.20 -6.48
C LEU A 154 11.71 -7.65 -5.98
N ALA A 155 11.04 -7.91 -4.86
CA ALA A 155 11.01 -9.24 -4.25
C ALA A 155 10.33 -10.25 -5.18
N VAL A 156 9.14 -9.94 -5.68
CA VAL A 156 8.39 -10.81 -6.59
C VAL A 156 9.17 -11.06 -7.87
N GLY A 157 9.79 -10.03 -8.46
CA GLY A 157 10.60 -10.16 -9.67
C GLY A 157 11.80 -11.10 -9.49
N GLN A 158 12.52 -11.00 -8.36
CA GLN A 158 13.66 -11.90 -8.08
C GLN A 158 13.20 -13.33 -7.82
N ILE A 159 12.17 -13.53 -6.98
CA ILE A 159 11.62 -14.85 -6.67
C ILE A 159 11.09 -15.51 -7.93
N SER A 160 10.28 -14.81 -8.72
CA SER A 160 9.75 -15.33 -9.99
C SER A 160 10.84 -15.75 -10.96
N LYS A 161 11.91 -14.95 -11.07
CA LYS A 161 13.06 -15.29 -11.92
C LYS A 161 13.78 -16.57 -11.47
N ILE A 162 13.96 -16.75 -10.17
CA ILE A 162 14.58 -17.96 -9.62
C ILE A 162 13.73 -19.18 -9.91
N ILE A 163 12.41 -19.09 -9.68
CA ILE A 163 11.47 -20.19 -9.93
C ILE A 163 11.39 -20.51 -11.43
N ALA A 164 11.35 -19.48 -12.28
CA ALA A 164 11.33 -19.66 -13.73
C ALA A 164 12.58 -20.36 -14.27
N ASN A 165 13.75 -19.98 -13.76
CA ASN A 165 15.01 -20.62 -14.13
C ASN A 165 15.03 -22.10 -13.73
N ASP A 166 14.54 -22.45 -12.53
CA ASP A 166 14.43 -23.84 -12.06
C ASP A 166 13.47 -24.65 -12.94
N ALA A 167 12.35 -24.05 -13.33
CA ALA A 167 11.36 -24.70 -14.19
C ALA A 167 11.73 -24.70 -15.68
N GLY A 168 12.79 -24.01 -16.08
CA GLY A 168 13.20 -23.88 -17.49
C GLY A 168 12.22 -23.07 -18.35
N VAL A 169 11.45 -22.16 -17.73
CA VAL A 169 10.45 -21.33 -18.42
C VAL A 169 10.88 -19.88 -18.52
N THR A 170 10.32 -19.16 -19.50
CA THR A 170 10.58 -17.72 -19.67
C THR A 170 9.32 -16.95 -19.31
N LEU A 171 9.40 -16.12 -18.28
CA LEU A 171 8.32 -15.25 -17.86
C LEU A 171 8.47 -13.87 -18.50
N GLN A 172 7.34 -13.19 -18.74
CA GLN A 172 7.37 -11.78 -19.07
C GLN A 172 7.76 -10.99 -17.80
N PRO A 173 8.83 -10.18 -17.85
CA PRO A 173 9.26 -9.43 -16.69
C PRO A 173 8.21 -8.38 -16.33
N LEU A 174 8.17 -8.00 -15.03
CA LEU A 174 7.44 -6.80 -14.62
C LEU A 174 7.90 -5.61 -15.45
N SER A 175 6.98 -4.79 -15.88
CA SER A 175 7.31 -3.52 -16.52
C SER A 175 8.15 -2.72 -15.51
N ARG A 176 9.45 -2.51 -15.82
CA ARG A 176 10.25 -1.64 -14.98
C ARG A 176 9.61 -0.26 -15.01
N ARG A 177 9.01 0.17 -13.92
CA ARG A 177 8.76 1.58 -13.73
C ARG A 177 10.12 2.26 -13.85
N GLY A 178 10.26 3.11 -14.85
CA GLY A 178 11.37 4.07 -14.83
C GLY A 178 11.33 4.80 -13.48
N PRO A 179 12.47 5.31 -12.98
CA PRO A 179 12.46 6.09 -11.75
C PRO A 179 11.29 7.06 -11.83
N PRO A 180 10.51 7.26 -10.74
CA PRO A 180 9.32 8.09 -10.77
C PRO A 180 9.72 9.40 -11.46
N GLN A 181 9.24 9.56 -12.69
CA GLN A 181 9.39 10.84 -13.36
C GLN A 181 8.62 11.78 -12.46
N ARG A 182 9.35 12.48 -11.60
CA ARG A 182 8.81 13.69 -10.98
C ARG A 182 8.30 14.47 -12.16
N GLN A 183 6.98 14.39 -12.39
CA GLN A 183 6.33 15.28 -13.33
C GLN A 183 6.64 16.67 -12.77
N ALA A 184 7.73 17.23 -13.27
CA ALA A 184 7.98 18.64 -13.04
C ALA A 184 6.71 19.28 -13.58
N VAL A 185 5.89 19.83 -12.66
CA VAL A 185 4.71 20.59 -13.00
C VAL A 185 5.23 21.72 -13.89
N ARG A 186 5.26 21.45 -15.20
CA ARG A 186 5.59 22.48 -16.18
C ARG A 186 4.38 23.38 -16.24
N LEU A 187 4.35 24.35 -15.33
CA LEU A 187 3.40 25.42 -15.44
C LEU A 187 3.60 26.04 -16.83
N SER A 188 2.61 25.89 -17.69
CA SER A 188 2.67 26.53 -19.00
C SER A 188 2.73 28.04 -18.79
N LEU A 189 3.36 28.74 -19.73
CA LEU A 189 3.44 30.21 -19.66
C LEU A 189 2.03 30.81 -19.44
N GLY A 190 1.00 30.22 -20.05
CA GLY A 190 -0.39 30.62 -19.86
C GLY A 190 -0.90 30.45 -18.41
N GLN A 191 -0.53 29.36 -17.73
CA GLN A 191 -0.87 29.15 -16.32
C GLN A 191 -0.17 30.16 -15.41
N LEU A 192 1.09 30.50 -15.68
CA LEU A 192 1.83 31.54 -14.95
C LEU A 192 1.18 32.92 -15.12
N ILE A 193 0.74 33.26 -16.35
CA ILE A 193 0.02 34.52 -16.62
C ILE A 193 -1.34 34.53 -15.87
N VAL A 194 -2.10 33.44 -15.89
CA VAL A 194 -3.38 33.36 -15.16
C VAL A 194 -3.14 33.50 -13.64
N PHE A 195 -2.12 32.83 -13.08
CA PHE A 195 -1.76 33.00 -11.66
C PHE A 195 -1.35 34.44 -11.35
N ALA A 196 -0.56 35.09 -12.20
CA ALA A 196 -0.16 36.47 -12.03
C ALA A 196 -1.36 37.43 -12.06
N ILE A 197 -2.32 37.22 -12.99
CA ILE A 197 -3.55 37.99 -13.08
C ILE A 197 -4.41 37.81 -11.84
N VAL A 198 -4.59 36.58 -11.36
CA VAL A 198 -5.37 36.30 -10.15
C VAL A 198 -4.74 36.96 -8.93
N ILE A 199 -3.42 36.85 -8.74
CA ILE A 199 -2.70 37.52 -7.66
C ILE A 199 -2.85 39.04 -7.76
N PHE A 200 -2.72 39.60 -8.97
CA PHE A 200 -2.87 41.04 -9.20
C PHE A 200 -4.30 41.52 -8.85
N LEU A 201 -5.33 40.77 -9.26
CA LEU A 201 -6.72 41.10 -8.94
C LEU A 201 -7.00 41.01 -7.43
N VAL A 202 -6.42 40.03 -6.75
CA VAL A 202 -6.51 39.90 -5.29
C VAL A 202 -5.86 41.09 -4.59
N ILE A 203 -4.66 41.50 -5.05
CA ILE A 203 -3.96 42.68 -4.50
C ILE A 203 -4.78 43.95 -4.75
N LEU A 204 -5.34 44.11 -5.94
CA LEU A 204 -6.15 45.25 -6.30
C LEU A 204 -7.47 45.32 -5.49
N PHE A 205 -8.10 44.17 -5.28
CA PHE A 205 -9.28 44.06 -4.42
C PHE A 205 -8.98 44.40 -2.96
N LEU A 206 -7.86 43.90 -2.44
CA LEU A 206 -7.40 44.20 -1.07
C LEU A 206 -7.00 45.66 -0.90
N ALA A 207 -6.36 46.26 -1.90
CA ALA A 207 -6.00 47.69 -1.89
C ALA A 207 -7.29 48.61 -1.89
N ARG A 208 -8.35 48.16 -2.58
CA ARG A 208 -9.62 48.90 -2.63
C ARG A 208 -10.50 48.68 -1.40
N ALA A 209 -10.34 47.59 -0.67
CA ALA A 209 -11.16 47.23 0.51
C ALA A 209 -10.73 47.92 1.80
N GLY A 210 -9.84 48.92 1.75
CA GLY A 210 -9.40 49.71 2.94
C GLY A 210 -8.71 48.78 3.97
N GLY A 211 -7.45 49.03 4.24
CA GLY A 211 -6.48 48.20 4.96
C GLY A 211 -6.82 47.51 6.29
N SER A 212 -8.07 47.52 6.74
CA SER A 212 -8.52 46.81 7.97
C SER A 212 -8.99 45.37 7.72
N GLY A 213 -9.26 45.00 6.45
CA GLY A 213 -9.70 43.65 6.08
C GLY A 213 -8.58 42.63 5.88
N LEU A 214 -7.35 43.09 5.68
CA LEU A 214 -6.23 42.22 5.32
C LEU A 214 -5.79 41.30 6.49
N LEU A 215 -5.76 41.82 7.69
CA LEU A 215 -5.45 41.05 8.91
C LEU A 215 -6.54 40.03 9.22
N GLY A 216 -7.83 40.35 9.01
CA GLY A 216 -8.96 39.45 9.20
C GLY A 216 -8.99 38.31 8.18
N PHE A 217 -8.64 38.62 6.91
CA PHE A 217 -8.60 37.63 5.83
C PHE A 217 -7.43 36.65 6.02
N LEU A 218 -6.22 37.14 6.32
CA LEU A 218 -5.06 36.29 6.61
C LEU A 218 -5.27 35.45 7.86
N LEU A 219 -5.86 36.00 8.92
CA LEU A 219 -6.17 35.26 10.12
C LEU A 219 -7.26 34.20 9.86
N GLY A 220 -8.28 34.49 9.04
CA GLY A 220 -9.30 33.54 8.61
C GLY A 220 -8.76 32.41 7.73
N MET A 221 -7.77 32.70 6.87
CA MET A 221 -7.13 31.69 6.03
C MET A 221 -6.17 30.78 6.83
N PHE A 222 -5.56 31.31 7.89
CA PHE A 222 -4.66 30.55 8.75
C PHE A 222 -5.38 29.73 9.84
N LEU A 223 -6.50 30.22 10.34
CA LEU A 223 -7.33 29.50 11.33
C LEU A 223 -8.53 28.74 10.72
N GLY A 224 -8.86 28.98 9.45
CA GLY A 224 -9.99 28.36 8.74
C GLY A 224 -9.65 27.17 7.86
N GLY A 225 -8.47 26.56 8.03
CA GLY A 225 -8.03 25.38 7.28
C GLY A 225 -8.79 24.11 7.65
N GLY A 226 -9.94 23.86 7.04
CA GLY A 226 -10.70 22.65 7.28
C GLY A 226 -11.97 22.57 6.41
N GLY A 227 -11.82 22.57 5.10
CA GLY A 227 -12.93 22.37 4.16
C GLY A 227 -12.60 21.25 3.18
N ARG A 228 -13.01 20.02 3.51
CA ARG A 228 -13.02 18.87 2.59
C ARG A 228 -14.06 19.14 1.51
N GLY A 229 -13.61 19.45 0.32
CA GLY A 229 -14.43 19.43 -0.90
C GLY A 229 -14.08 18.21 -1.70
N GLY A 230 -14.90 17.16 -1.60
CA GLY A 230 -14.83 16.02 -2.50
C GLY A 230 -15.34 16.42 -3.88
N TRP A 231 -14.56 16.18 -4.91
CA TRP A 231 -15.03 16.13 -6.28
C TRP A 231 -14.85 14.72 -6.80
N GLY A 232 -15.96 14.03 -6.89
CA GLY A 232 -16.10 12.82 -7.66
C GLY A 232 -16.08 13.18 -9.13
N GLY A 233 -15.27 12.50 -9.90
CA GLY A 233 -15.24 12.52 -11.33
C GLY A 233 -15.01 11.12 -11.82
N GLY A 234 -16.10 10.43 -12.20
CA GLY A 234 -16.07 9.14 -12.83
C GLY A 234 -15.45 9.25 -14.22
N GLY A 235 -14.63 8.27 -14.58
CA GLY A 235 -14.13 8.03 -15.92
C GLY A 235 -13.82 6.57 -16.03
N GLY A 236 -14.83 5.77 -16.37
CA GLY A 236 -14.64 4.40 -16.79
C GLY A 236 -13.99 4.39 -18.17
N PHE A 237 -12.89 3.65 -18.31
CA PHE A 237 -12.43 3.16 -19.59
C PHE A 237 -12.26 1.66 -19.46
N GLY A 238 -13.12 1.01 -20.24
CA GLY A 238 -13.17 -0.40 -20.41
C GLY A 238 -12.04 -0.91 -21.27
N GLY A 239 -11.79 -2.20 -21.13
CA GLY A 239 -11.42 -3.06 -22.22
C GLY A 239 -9.93 -3.22 -22.47
N GLY A 240 -9.40 -4.28 -21.95
CA GLY A 240 -8.21 -4.94 -22.42
C GLY A 240 -8.31 -6.40 -22.00
N GLY A 241 -8.98 -7.20 -22.81
CA GLY A 241 -9.03 -8.63 -22.63
C GLY A 241 -7.65 -9.23 -22.81
N GLY A 242 -6.94 -9.48 -21.72
CA GLY A 242 -5.81 -10.38 -21.63
C GLY A 242 -6.36 -11.71 -21.15
N SER A 243 -6.29 -12.72 -21.99
CA SER A 243 -6.52 -14.12 -21.65
C SER A 243 -5.47 -14.57 -20.64
N GLY A 244 -5.63 -14.14 -19.39
CA GLY A 244 -4.90 -14.64 -18.25
C GLY A 244 -5.83 -15.59 -17.52
N GLY A 245 -5.40 -16.85 -17.36
CA GLY A 245 -6.12 -17.79 -16.53
C GLY A 245 -6.42 -17.17 -15.18
N GLY A 246 -7.70 -17.15 -14.79
CA GLY A 246 -8.14 -16.56 -13.54
C GLY A 246 -7.50 -17.27 -12.36
N PHE A 247 -7.26 -16.53 -11.27
CA PHE A 247 -6.79 -17.09 -10.02
C PHE A 247 -7.78 -18.14 -9.51
N GLY A 248 -7.35 -19.39 -9.52
CA GLY A 248 -8.17 -20.54 -9.11
C GLY A 248 -8.13 -20.83 -7.62
N GLY A 249 -7.50 -19.98 -6.82
CA GLY A 249 -7.17 -20.24 -5.42
C GLY A 249 -5.80 -20.88 -5.25
N PHE A 250 -5.31 -20.92 -4.02
CA PHE A 250 -4.07 -21.61 -3.71
C PHE A 250 -4.31 -23.12 -3.60
N GLY A 251 -3.36 -23.90 -4.12
CA GLY A 251 -3.51 -25.34 -4.34
C GLY A 251 -3.16 -26.25 -3.17
N GLY A 252 -2.70 -25.68 -2.07
CA GLY A 252 -2.30 -26.40 -0.87
C GLY A 252 -0.87 -26.93 -0.91
N GLY A 253 -0.02 -26.43 -0.03
CA GLY A 253 1.35 -26.85 0.19
C GLY A 253 1.71 -26.79 1.65
N SER A 254 2.78 -27.50 2.03
CA SER A 254 3.33 -27.51 3.36
C SER A 254 4.55 -26.61 3.47
N THR A 255 4.74 -25.98 4.60
CA THR A 255 5.96 -25.26 4.96
C THR A 255 6.41 -25.71 6.34
N GLY A 256 7.72 -25.79 6.56
CA GLY A 256 8.31 -26.06 7.87
C GLY A 256 8.29 -24.88 8.82
N GLY A 257 7.62 -23.80 8.45
CA GLY A 257 7.75 -22.52 9.17
C GLY A 257 9.08 -21.83 8.89
N GLY A 258 9.88 -22.36 7.98
CA GLY A 258 11.10 -21.74 7.47
C GLY A 258 10.80 -20.44 6.75
N GLY A 259 11.80 -19.61 6.61
CA GLY A 259 11.70 -18.31 5.98
C GLY A 259 12.67 -17.33 6.59
N ALA A 260 12.66 -16.12 6.09
CA ALA A 260 13.48 -15.05 6.63
C ALA A 260 12.69 -13.76 6.73
N GLY A 261 12.90 -13.05 7.81
CA GLY A 261 12.25 -11.80 8.09
C GLY A 261 13.16 -10.78 8.77
N GLY A 262 12.55 -9.70 9.17
CA GLY A 262 13.21 -8.62 9.90
C GLY A 262 12.41 -7.33 9.82
N ASP A 263 12.89 -6.36 10.55
CA ASP A 263 12.30 -5.02 10.61
C ASP A 263 12.88 -4.12 9.49
N TRP A 264 12.23 -2.96 9.27
CA TRP A 264 12.75 -1.92 8.37
C TRP A 264 12.62 -0.53 8.94
#